data_56a1433b869d5733a83d6bf26674b9ab
#
_entry.id   56a1433b869d5733a83d6bf26674b9ab
#
_cell.length_a   1.000
_cell.length_b   1.000
_cell.length_c   1.000
_cell.angle_alpha   90.00
_cell.angle_beta   90.00
_cell.angle_gamma   90.00
#
_symmetry.space_group_name_H-M   'P 1'
#
loop_
_entity.id
_entity.type
_entity.pdbx_description
1 polymer ?
#
loop_
_entity_poly.entity_id
_entity_poly.type
_entity_poly.pdbx_seq_one_letter_code
_entity_poly.pdbx_strand_id
1 'polypeptide(L)'
;MYIVITRTFPPDVGGMQNLMWGLSNELSKHHMIKVFAEYHDNHKNFDNDCSFSIERVGGIKIFRKYRKANLINEFIKENKIEGVIADHWKSLELIKTTKKKICLIHSKEINHPVGTNLNKRALGVLNNVDYVISNSLYTKKLAISCGVNEKKIIIINPGVNPIKKLDKQTLKKSEELLKNKYPRLITVSRYDKRKNHEKIIMTLRNLKQIYPNIVYICVGYGDEEENIKKLANELNLQNQIMFFKDISNNLKNALVAKSNIFVMPSIIHKSSVEGFGIAYTEAA
;
A
#
# COMPACT_ATOMS: atom_id res chain seq x y z
N MET A 1 -21.85 -14.37 -6.52
CA MET A 1 -21.33 -13.26 -5.69
C MET A 1 -19.94 -13.58 -5.21
N TYR A 2 -19.01 -12.63 -5.22
CA TYR A 2 -17.70 -12.77 -4.56
C TYR A 2 -17.66 -12.00 -3.24
N ILE A 3 -16.93 -12.56 -2.27
CA ILE A 3 -16.63 -11.88 -0.99
C ILE A 3 -15.19 -11.36 -1.05
N VAL A 4 -15.00 -10.10 -0.71
CA VAL A 4 -13.68 -9.48 -0.52
C VAL A 4 -13.47 -9.24 0.98
N ILE A 5 -12.42 -9.82 1.54
CA ILE A 5 -12.08 -9.67 2.96
C ILE A 5 -10.80 -8.86 3.07
N THR A 6 -10.88 -7.70 3.69
CA THR A 6 -9.72 -6.82 3.83
C THR A 6 -9.52 -6.32 5.24
N ARG A 7 -8.28 -6.11 5.63
CA ARG A 7 -7.89 -5.49 6.91
C ARG A 7 -7.70 -3.99 6.78
N THR A 8 -7.47 -3.54 5.56
CA THR A 8 -7.19 -2.13 5.26
C THR A 8 -8.02 -1.69 4.06
N PHE A 9 -8.92 -0.71 4.27
CA PHE A 9 -9.82 -0.23 3.22
C PHE A 9 -10.07 1.27 3.41
N PRO A 10 -10.34 2.04 2.35
CA PRO A 10 -10.70 3.45 2.52
C PRO A 10 -11.89 3.62 3.49
N PRO A 11 -12.01 4.78 4.15
CA PRO A 11 -11.31 6.04 3.87
C PRO A 11 -9.87 6.15 4.41
N ASP A 12 -9.34 5.13 5.06
CA ASP A 12 -7.89 5.08 5.35
C ASP A 12 -7.07 5.30 4.09
N VAL A 13 -5.96 6.05 4.19
CA VAL A 13 -5.09 6.38 3.06
C VAL A 13 -3.86 5.49 3.05
N GLY A 14 -3.61 4.85 1.90
CA GLY A 14 -2.41 4.03 1.70
C GLY A 14 -2.50 3.15 0.45
N GLY A 15 -1.36 2.62 0.01
CA GLY A 15 -1.29 1.80 -1.20
C GLY A 15 -2.15 0.53 -1.14
N MET A 16 -2.22 -0.13 0.03
CA MET A 16 -3.06 -1.32 0.21
C MET A 16 -4.56 -0.99 0.19
N GLN A 17 -4.95 0.11 0.83
CA GLN A 17 -6.31 0.59 0.84
C GLN A 17 -6.78 0.88 -0.58
N ASN A 18 -5.98 1.63 -1.33
CA ASN A 18 -6.27 1.96 -2.73
C ASN A 18 -6.32 0.70 -3.62
N LEU A 19 -5.41 -0.25 -3.41
CA LEU A 19 -5.39 -1.51 -4.15
C LEU A 19 -6.68 -2.32 -3.92
N MET A 20 -7.07 -2.50 -2.65
CA MET A 20 -8.26 -3.29 -2.33
C MET A 20 -9.55 -2.62 -2.78
N TRP A 21 -9.61 -1.28 -2.69
CA TRP A 21 -10.72 -0.52 -3.25
C TRP A 21 -10.77 -0.64 -4.78
N GLY A 22 -9.66 -0.41 -5.47
CA GLY A 22 -9.58 -0.53 -6.93
C GLY A 22 -9.97 -1.91 -7.42
N LEU A 23 -9.46 -2.98 -6.78
CA LEU A 23 -9.84 -4.36 -7.06
C LEU A 23 -11.36 -4.58 -6.88
N SER A 24 -11.91 -4.11 -5.75
CA SER A 24 -13.33 -4.24 -5.47
C SER A 24 -14.19 -3.48 -6.48
N ASN A 25 -13.79 -2.25 -6.80
CA ASN A 25 -14.49 -1.41 -7.76
C ASN A 25 -14.49 -2.02 -9.17
N GLU A 26 -13.36 -2.56 -9.64
CA GLU A 26 -13.31 -3.23 -10.95
C GLU A 26 -14.11 -4.54 -10.95
N LEU A 27 -14.01 -5.36 -9.92
CA LEU A 27 -14.81 -6.58 -9.81
C LEU A 27 -16.31 -6.31 -9.78
N SER A 28 -16.74 -5.22 -9.14
CA SER A 28 -18.17 -4.87 -9.03
C SER A 28 -18.82 -4.53 -10.37
N LYS A 29 -18.04 -4.18 -11.39
CA LYS A 29 -18.55 -3.93 -12.75
C LYS A 29 -19.03 -5.20 -13.47
N HIS A 30 -18.54 -6.35 -13.04
CA HIS A 30 -18.79 -7.64 -13.70
C HIS A 30 -19.46 -8.68 -12.77
N HIS A 31 -19.37 -8.49 -11.47
CA HIS A 31 -19.84 -9.46 -10.48
C HIS A 31 -20.48 -8.75 -9.29
N MET A 32 -21.48 -9.38 -8.71
CA MET A 32 -21.94 -8.97 -7.37
C MET A 32 -20.81 -9.25 -6.37
N ILE A 33 -20.46 -8.23 -5.60
CA ILE A 33 -19.45 -8.34 -4.54
C ILE A 33 -19.98 -7.82 -3.21
N LYS A 34 -19.46 -8.38 -2.13
CA LYS A 34 -19.59 -7.84 -0.77
C LYS A 34 -18.22 -7.74 -0.14
N VAL A 35 -17.91 -6.56 0.40
CA VAL A 35 -16.65 -6.29 1.07
C VAL A 35 -16.84 -6.36 2.58
N PHE A 36 -15.99 -7.12 3.28
CA PHE A 36 -15.89 -7.13 4.74
C PHE A 36 -14.58 -6.44 5.14
N ALA A 37 -14.71 -5.23 5.68
CA ALA A 37 -13.59 -4.38 6.07
C ALA A 37 -13.53 -4.16 7.59
N GLU A 38 -12.42 -3.64 8.10
CA GLU A 38 -12.36 -3.16 9.48
C GLU A 38 -13.05 -1.81 9.60
N TYR A 39 -13.60 -1.53 10.80
CA TYR A 39 -14.30 -0.28 11.09
C TYR A 39 -13.35 0.92 11.04
N HIS A 40 -13.86 2.03 10.54
CA HIS A 40 -13.21 3.34 10.52
C HIS A 40 -14.27 4.42 10.82
N ASP A 41 -13.96 5.41 11.65
CA ASP A 41 -14.95 6.39 12.13
C ASP A 41 -15.64 7.19 11.02
N ASN A 42 -14.88 7.55 9.97
CA ASN A 42 -15.37 8.34 8.84
C ASN A 42 -15.84 7.49 7.64
N HIS A 43 -16.24 6.22 7.87
CA HIS A 43 -16.54 5.30 6.77
C HIS A 43 -17.86 5.60 6.04
N LYS A 44 -18.86 6.17 6.71
CA LYS A 44 -20.25 6.25 6.19
C LYS A 44 -20.36 6.94 4.84
N ASN A 45 -19.77 8.12 4.69
CA ASN A 45 -19.84 8.85 3.42
C ASN A 45 -19.15 8.08 2.31
N PHE A 46 -17.97 7.52 2.58
CA PHE A 46 -17.23 6.70 1.62
C PHE A 46 -18.01 5.45 1.21
N ASP A 47 -18.59 4.73 2.17
CA ASP A 47 -19.31 3.49 1.90
C ASP A 47 -20.59 3.73 1.09
N ASN A 48 -21.27 4.87 1.30
CA ASN A 48 -22.47 5.26 0.54
C ASN A 48 -22.17 5.58 -0.93
N ASP A 49 -20.96 6.04 -1.25
CA ASP A 49 -20.52 6.36 -2.61
C ASP A 49 -20.07 5.12 -3.40
N CYS A 50 -19.97 3.94 -2.76
CA CYS A 50 -19.54 2.72 -3.41
C CYS A 50 -20.68 2.00 -4.14
N SER A 51 -20.41 1.45 -5.32
CA SER A 51 -21.37 0.65 -6.11
C SER A 51 -21.61 -0.76 -5.56
N PHE A 52 -20.97 -1.12 -4.45
CA PHE A 52 -21.04 -2.44 -3.84
C PHE A 52 -21.22 -2.35 -2.32
N SER A 53 -21.76 -3.40 -1.72
CA SER A 53 -22.02 -3.46 -0.28
C SER A 53 -20.74 -3.63 0.52
N ILE A 54 -20.58 -2.80 1.57
CA ILE A 54 -19.46 -2.86 2.50
C ILE A 54 -20.00 -3.12 3.90
N GLU A 55 -19.44 -4.11 4.58
CA GLU A 55 -19.74 -4.40 5.98
C GLU A 55 -18.52 -4.16 6.84
N ARG A 56 -18.63 -3.26 7.81
CA ARG A 56 -17.55 -2.84 8.68
C ARG A 56 -17.60 -3.54 10.02
N VAL A 57 -16.49 -4.18 10.41
CA VAL A 57 -16.39 -4.90 11.67
C VAL A 57 -15.49 -4.13 12.63
N GLY A 58 -16.09 -3.61 13.70
CA GLY A 58 -15.42 -2.84 14.74
C GLY A 58 -15.19 -3.61 16.05
N GLY A 59 -14.96 -2.84 17.11
CA GLY A 59 -14.84 -3.29 18.50
C GLY A 59 -13.42 -3.71 18.88
N ILE A 60 -13.27 -4.36 20.06
CA ILE A 60 -11.98 -4.69 20.69
C ILE A 60 -11.10 -5.48 19.73
N LYS A 61 -9.88 -4.98 19.49
CA LYS A 61 -8.95 -5.44 18.46
C LYS A 61 -8.64 -6.95 18.55
N ILE A 62 -8.48 -7.48 19.77
CA ILE A 62 -8.12 -8.89 19.99
C ILE A 62 -9.25 -9.83 19.50
N PHE A 63 -10.51 -9.44 19.69
CA PHE A 63 -11.67 -10.25 19.29
C PHE A 63 -12.20 -9.93 17.90
N ARG A 64 -11.74 -8.85 17.26
CA ARG A 64 -12.23 -8.40 15.95
C ARG A 64 -12.07 -9.47 14.88
N LYS A 65 -10.94 -10.17 14.88
CA LYS A 65 -10.67 -11.28 13.94
C LYS A 65 -11.74 -12.38 14.02
N TYR A 66 -12.11 -12.78 15.23
CA TYR A 66 -13.11 -13.83 15.45
C TYR A 66 -14.51 -13.37 15.07
N ARG A 67 -14.90 -12.14 15.49
CA ARG A 67 -16.21 -11.58 15.10
C ARG A 67 -16.35 -11.47 13.59
N LYS A 68 -15.33 -10.96 12.92
CA LYS A 68 -15.31 -10.83 11.46
C LYS A 68 -15.43 -12.19 10.79
N ALA A 69 -14.69 -13.18 11.26
CA ALA A 69 -14.76 -14.54 10.71
C ALA A 69 -16.14 -15.18 10.92
N ASN A 70 -16.75 -15.05 12.11
CA ASN A 70 -18.08 -15.57 12.40
C ASN A 70 -19.12 -14.94 11.48
N LEU A 71 -19.14 -13.62 11.38
CA LEU A 71 -20.05 -12.88 10.51
C LEU A 71 -19.93 -13.34 9.04
N ILE A 72 -18.72 -13.48 8.54
CA ILE A 72 -18.46 -13.94 7.17
C ILE A 72 -18.89 -15.40 6.99
N ASN A 73 -18.59 -16.27 7.95
CA ASN A 73 -18.97 -17.68 7.86
C ASN A 73 -20.50 -17.87 7.88
N GLU A 74 -21.24 -17.09 8.66
CA GLU A 74 -22.69 -17.06 8.63
C GLU A 74 -23.22 -16.55 7.30
N PHE A 75 -22.69 -15.43 6.83
CA PHE A 75 -23.06 -14.89 5.52
C PHE A 75 -22.82 -15.90 4.38
N ILE A 76 -21.72 -16.66 4.41
CA ILE A 76 -21.43 -17.71 3.43
C ILE A 76 -22.47 -18.84 3.46
N LYS A 77 -23.00 -19.19 4.62
CA LYS A 77 -24.04 -20.24 4.74
C LYS A 77 -25.37 -19.81 4.13
N GLU A 78 -25.72 -18.53 4.29
CA GLU A 78 -27.01 -17.99 3.88
C GLU A 78 -27.03 -17.53 2.41
N ASN A 79 -25.87 -17.38 1.78
CA ASN A 79 -25.77 -16.79 0.45
C ASN A 79 -25.03 -17.68 -0.54
N LYS A 80 -25.43 -17.60 -1.82
CA LYS A 80 -24.74 -18.30 -2.91
C LYS A 80 -23.45 -17.56 -3.28
N ILE A 81 -22.30 -18.07 -2.76
CA ILE A 81 -20.98 -17.48 -2.97
C ILE A 81 -20.25 -18.27 -4.07
N GLU A 82 -19.50 -17.56 -4.92
CA GLU A 82 -18.64 -18.12 -5.97
C GLU A 82 -17.19 -18.25 -5.52
N GLY A 83 -16.73 -17.27 -4.71
CA GLY A 83 -15.36 -17.29 -4.19
C GLY A 83 -15.11 -16.21 -3.14
N VAL A 84 -13.96 -16.34 -2.48
CA VAL A 84 -13.49 -15.42 -1.43
C VAL A 84 -12.12 -14.92 -1.81
N ILE A 85 -11.93 -13.60 -1.79
CA ILE A 85 -10.66 -12.91 -2.08
C ILE A 85 -10.23 -12.18 -0.82
N ALA A 86 -8.97 -12.31 -0.43
CA ALA A 86 -8.46 -11.63 0.76
C ALA A 86 -7.12 -10.95 0.52
N ASP A 87 -6.92 -9.81 1.18
CA ASP A 87 -5.71 -9.00 1.16
C ASP A 87 -4.54 -9.59 1.96
N HIS A 88 -4.81 -10.61 2.78
CA HIS A 88 -3.86 -11.12 3.75
C HIS A 88 -4.25 -12.52 4.23
N TRP A 89 -3.29 -13.43 4.42
CA TRP A 89 -3.57 -14.79 4.88
C TRP A 89 -4.34 -14.86 6.22
N LYS A 90 -4.10 -13.92 7.15
CA LYS A 90 -4.86 -13.85 8.42
C LYS A 90 -6.34 -13.58 8.22
N SER A 91 -6.72 -12.96 7.12
CA SER A 91 -8.12 -12.72 6.76
C SER A 91 -8.85 -14.00 6.38
N LEU A 92 -8.12 -15.02 5.92
CA LEU A 92 -8.68 -16.34 5.53
C LEU A 92 -8.56 -17.41 6.62
N GLU A 93 -7.73 -17.18 7.64
CA GLU A 93 -7.35 -18.22 8.61
C GLU A 93 -8.54 -18.91 9.30
N LEU A 94 -9.63 -18.21 9.51
CA LEU A 94 -10.84 -18.72 10.19
C LEU A 94 -12.05 -18.82 9.26
N ILE A 95 -11.85 -18.65 7.93
CA ILE A 95 -12.95 -18.72 6.97
C ILE A 95 -13.19 -20.16 6.54
N LYS A 96 -14.42 -20.60 6.76
CA LYS A 96 -14.89 -21.96 6.44
C LYS A 96 -15.72 -21.94 5.17
N THR A 97 -15.14 -22.38 4.07
CA THR A 97 -15.85 -22.50 2.79
C THR A 97 -15.21 -23.56 1.91
N THR A 98 -16.04 -24.22 1.10
CA THR A 98 -15.62 -25.11 0.00
C THR A 98 -15.46 -24.37 -1.33
N LYS A 99 -15.81 -23.08 -1.36
CA LYS A 99 -15.67 -22.23 -2.55
C LYS A 99 -14.22 -21.79 -2.74
N LYS A 100 -13.88 -21.34 -3.94
CA LYS A 100 -12.54 -20.89 -4.28
C LYS A 100 -12.06 -19.77 -3.34
N LYS A 101 -10.85 -19.91 -2.85
CA LYS A 101 -10.17 -18.94 -2.00
C LYS A 101 -8.95 -18.40 -2.73
N ILE A 102 -8.87 -17.07 -2.79
CA ILE A 102 -7.76 -16.34 -3.39
C ILE A 102 -7.14 -15.45 -2.31
N CYS A 103 -5.83 -15.56 -2.11
CA CYS A 103 -5.10 -14.73 -1.15
C CYS A 103 -4.08 -13.86 -1.88
N LEU A 104 -4.17 -12.55 -1.70
CA LEU A 104 -3.13 -11.63 -2.14
C LEU A 104 -1.98 -11.62 -1.13
N ILE A 105 -0.75 -11.54 -1.64
CA ILE A 105 0.46 -11.39 -0.83
C ILE A 105 1.31 -10.21 -1.34
N HIS A 106 1.93 -9.51 -0.36
CA HIS A 106 2.59 -8.21 -0.61
C HIS A 106 4.03 -8.14 -0.10
N SER A 107 4.52 -9.13 0.59
CA SER A 107 5.87 -9.37 1.12
C SER A 107 5.97 -9.40 2.65
N LYS A 108 5.70 -8.32 3.38
CA LYS A 108 5.91 -8.23 4.83
C LYS A 108 5.18 -9.32 5.62
N GLU A 109 3.94 -9.62 5.24
CA GLU A 109 3.04 -10.53 5.96
C GLU A 109 3.40 -12.01 5.78
N ILE A 110 4.26 -12.32 4.81
CA ILE A 110 4.78 -13.67 4.57
C ILE A 110 6.24 -13.82 5.00
N ASN A 111 6.97 -12.71 5.18
CA ASN A 111 8.39 -12.69 5.52
C ASN A 111 8.61 -13.04 7.00
N HIS A 112 8.36 -14.29 7.33
CA HIS A 112 8.60 -14.86 8.65
C HIS A 112 9.67 -15.95 8.57
N PRO A 113 10.64 -16.02 9.51
CA PRO A 113 11.63 -17.08 9.52
C PRO A 113 10.98 -18.46 9.47
N VAL A 114 11.50 -19.33 8.61
CA VAL A 114 11.00 -20.69 8.42
C VAL A 114 10.95 -21.44 9.76
N GLY A 115 9.86 -22.16 10.00
CA GLY A 115 9.63 -22.94 11.21
C GLY A 115 9.02 -22.17 12.39
N THR A 116 8.95 -20.82 12.34
CA THR A 116 8.26 -20.04 13.38
C THR A 116 6.75 -20.27 13.35
N ASN A 117 6.07 -20.01 14.48
CA ASN A 117 4.61 -20.14 14.57
C ASN A 117 3.87 -19.29 13.53
N LEU A 118 4.36 -18.07 13.23
CA LEU A 118 3.76 -17.23 12.20
C LEU A 118 3.97 -17.79 10.79
N ASN A 119 5.15 -18.34 10.50
CA ASN A 119 5.42 -19.01 9.24
C ASN A 119 4.51 -20.22 9.08
N LYS A 120 4.46 -21.13 10.07
CA LYS A 120 3.59 -22.33 10.03
C LYS A 120 2.12 -21.98 9.80
N ARG A 121 1.61 -20.95 10.49
CA ARG A 121 0.22 -20.47 10.31
C ARG A 121 -0.01 -19.89 8.91
N ALA A 122 0.91 -19.09 8.40
CA ALA A 122 0.84 -18.53 7.05
C ALA A 122 0.81 -19.63 5.99
N LEU A 123 1.70 -20.63 6.11
CA LEU A 123 1.76 -21.80 5.23
C LEU A 123 0.48 -22.64 5.31
N GLY A 124 -0.05 -22.84 6.53
CA GLY A 124 -1.32 -23.56 6.74
C GLY A 124 -2.49 -22.93 5.99
N VAL A 125 -2.48 -21.61 5.80
CA VAL A 125 -3.50 -20.93 5.01
C VAL A 125 -3.12 -20.91 3.51
N LEU A 126 -1.91 -20.43 3.17
CA LEU A 126 -1.51 -20.18 1.79
C LEU A 126 -1.41 -21.48 0.95
N ASN A 127 -1.04 -22.59 1.57
CA ASN A 127 -1.03 -23.89 0.89
C ASN A 127 -2.43 -24.56 0.78
N ASN A 128 -3.44 -23.99 1.46
CA ASN A 128 -4.83 -24.46 1.42
C ASN A 128 -5.80 -23.51 0.68
N VAL A 129 -5.31 -22.41 0.08
CA VAL A 129 -6.11 -21.62 -0.87
C VAL A 129 -5.95 -22.16 -2.29
N ASP A 130 -6.85 -21.80 -3.19
CA ASP A 130 -6.76 -22.21 -4.59
C ASP A 130 -5.66 -21.44 -5.32
N TYR A 131 -5.60 -20.12 -5.10
CA TYR A 131 -4.61 -19.24 -5.71
C TYR A 131 -4.00 -18.26 -4.70
N VAL A 132 -2.70 -18.06 -4.82
CA VAL A 132 -1.94 -17.03 -4.14
C VAL A 132 -1.52 -15.99 -5.17
N ILE A 133 -2.03 -14.77 -5.07
CA ILE A 133 -1.68 -13.70 -5.98
C ILE A 133 -0.51 -12.91 -5.40
N SER A 134 0.62 -13.01 -6.06
CA SER A 134 1.83 -12.26 -5.72
C SER A 134 1.89 -10.95 -6.50
N ASN A 135 2.15 -9.84 -5.80
CA ASN A 135 2.25 -8.52 -6.40
C ASN A 135 3.52 -8.29 -7.25
N SER A 136 4.50 -9.20 -7.19
CA SER A 136 5.75 -9.11 -7.96
C SER A 136 6.50 -10.44 -8.02
N LEU A 137 7.47 -10.53 -8.93
CA LEU A 137 8.41 -11.66 -8.98
C LEU A 137 9.22 -11.78 -7.67
N TYR A 138 9.60 -10.65 -7.07
CA TYR A 138 10.29 -10.62 -5.78
C TYR A 138 9.44 -11.27 -4.68
N THR A 139 8.19 -10.86 -4.57
CA THR A 139 7.26 -11.43 -3.57
C THR A 139 6.96 -12.91 -3.84
N LYS A 140 6.87 -13.34 -5.11
CA LYS A 140 6.77 -14.76 -5.47
C LYS A 140 7.98 -15.54 -4.95
N LYS A 141 9.21 -15.08 -5.24
CA LYS A 141 10.43 -15.74 -4.77
C LYS A 141 10.50 -15.81 -3.25
N LEU A 142 10.13 -14.73 -2.57
CA LEU A 142 10.04 -14.68 -1.11
C LEU A 142 9.01 -15.70 -0.57
N ALA A 143 7.84 -15.80 -1.19
CA ALA A 143 6.82 -16.77 -0.78
C ALA A 143 7.32 -18.23 -0.90
N ILE A 144 7.99 -18.55 -2.01
CA ILE A 144 8.59 -19.87 -2.24
C ILE A 144 9.66 -20.15 -1.19
N SER A 145 10.56 -19.21 -0.90
CA SER A 145 11.60 -19.38 0.13
C SER A 145 11.04 -19.56 1.53
N CYS A 146 9.83 -19.03 1.79
CA CYS A 146 9.10 -19.25 3.04
C CYS A 146 8.31 -20.59 3.09
N GLY A 147 8.25 -21.34 1.98
CA GLY A 147 7.58 -22.66 1.90
C GLY A 147 6.20 -22.67 1.26
N VAL A 148 5.78 -21.58 0.60
CA VAL A 148 4.52 -21.57 -0.17
C VAL A 148 4.67 -22.38 -1.46
N ASN A 149 3.70 -23.23 -1.77
CA ASN A 149 3.71 -24.05 -2.98
C ASN A 149 3.68 -23.16 -4.24
N GLU A 150 4.75 -23.26 -5.04
CA GLU A 150 4.90 -22.45 -6.25
C GLU A 150 3.76 -22.62 -7.25
N LYS A 151 3.21 -23.82 -7.40
CA LYS A 151 2.10 -24.13 -8.34
C LYS A 151 0.84 -23.32 -8.07
N LYS A 152 0.69 -22.78 -6.86
CA LYS A 152 -0.45 -21.95 -6.44
C LYS A 152 -0.20 -20.44 -6.67
N ILE A 153 1.04 -20.04 -6.95
CA ILE A 153 1.40 -18.63 -7.00
C ILE A 153 1.28 -18.10 -8.43
N ILE A 154 0.43 -17.09 -8.60
CA ILE A 154 0.28 -16.33 -9.83
C ILE A 154 0.79 -14.91 -9.57
N ILE A 155 1.58 -14.36 -10.50
CA ILE A 155 2.03 -12.96 -10.42
C ILE A 155 0.99 -12.09 -11.12
N ILE A 156 0.45 -11.13 -10.37
CA ILE A 156 -0.39 -10.06 -10.91
C ILE A 156 0.12 -8.75 -10.29
N ASN A 157 0.77 -7.94 -11.09
CA ASN A 157 1.28 -6.66 -10.64
C ASN A 157 0.12 -5.71 -10.33
N PRO A 158 0.21 -4.91 -9.24
CA PRO A 158 -0.79 -3.90 -8.92
C PRO A 158 -0.93 -2.89 -10.05
N GLY A 159 -2.17 -2.61 -10.43
CA GLY A 159 -2.48 -1.49 -11.30
C GLY A 159 -2.40 -0.16 -10.54
N VAL A 160 -2.23 0.92 -11.27
CA VAL A 160 -2.34 2.28 -10.77
C VAL A 160 -3.49 3.00 -11.48
N ASN A 161 -4.16 3.88 -10.75
CA ASN A 161 -5.20 4.68 -11.37
C ASN A 161 -4.59 5.67 -12.37
N PRO A 162 -5.20 5.86 -13.55
CA PRO A 162 -4.74 6.88 -14.47
C PRO A 162 -4.72 8.25 -13.77
N ILE A 163 -3.65 9.02 -13.99
CA ILE A 163 -3.59 10.39 -13.48
C ILE A 163 -4.65 11.20 -14.18
N LYS A 164 -5.61 11.74 -13.42
CA LYS A 164 -6.59 12.68 -13.94
C LYS A 164 -5.87 13.92 -14.46
N LYS A 165 -6.39 14.52 -15.53
CA LYS A 165 -5.86 15.78 -16.06
C LYS A 165 -5.76 16.82 -14.95
N LEU A 166 -4.55 17.29 -14.71
CA LEU A 166 -4.27 18.29 -13.68
C LEU A 166 -4.88 19.63 -14.09
N ASP A 167 -5.54 20.30 -13.15
CA ASP A 167 -6.07 21.64 -13.38
C ASP A 167 -4.96 22.69 -13.47
N LYS A 168 -5.23 23.77 -14.22
CA LYS A 168 -4.25 24.85 -14.47
C LYS A 168 -3.79 25.53 -13.20
N GLN A 169 -4.66 25.68 -12.21
CA GLN A 169 -4.33 26.36 -10.96
C GLN A 169 -3.34 25.54 -10.14
N THR A 170 -3.56 24.23 -10.03
CA THR A 170 -2.64 23.33 -9.33
C THR A 170 -1.28 23.24 -10.02
N LEU A 171 -1.26 23.20 -11.36
CA LEU A 171 0.00 23.24 -12.12
C LEU A 171 0.76 24.52 -11.87
N LYS A 172 0.10 25.71 -11.94
CA LYS A 172 0.72 27.00 -11.64
C LYS A 172 1.28 27.05 -10.23
N LYS A 173 0.51 26.57 -9.23
CA LYS A 173 0.97 26.50 -7.84
C LYS A 173 2.23 25.63 -7.71
N SER A 174 2.27 24.47 -8.38
CA SER A 174 3.46 23.62 -8.33
C SER A 174 4.67 24.26 -9.02
N GLU A 175 4.48 24.98 -10.10
CA GLU A 175 5.55 25.75 -10.78
C GLU A 175 6.10 26.87 -9.91
N GLU A 176 5.25 27.61 -9.21
CA GLU A 176 5.66 28.66 -8.28
C GLU A 176 6.49 28.09 -7.11
N LEU A 177 6.03 26.97 -6.52
CA LEU A 177 6.76 26.28 -5.44
C LEU A 177 8.15 25.79 -5.88
N LEU A 178 8.29 25.40 -7.14
CA LEU A 178 9.51 24.81 -7.70
C LEU A 178 10.30 25.79 -8.57
N LYS A 179 9.96 27.09 -8.51
CA LYS A 179 10.66 28.13 -9.28
C LYS A 179 12.13 28.19 -8.89
N ASN A 180 13.01 28.25 -9.89
CA ASN A 180 14.47 28.30 -9.75
C ASN A 180 15.09 27.08 -9.04
N LYS A 181 14.37 25.96 -8.91
CA LYS A 181 14.87 24.73 -8.31
C LYS A 181 15.14 23.68 -9.40
N TYR A 182 16.39 23.19 -9.45
CA TYR A 182 16.81 22.17 -10.41
C TYR A 182 18.15 21.53 -9.98
N PRO A 183 18.32 20.21 -10.13
CA PRO A 183 17.29 19.21 -10.42
C PRO A 183 16.30 19.02 -9.26
N ARG A 184 15.13 18.48 -9.58
CA ARG A 184 14.04 18.23 -8.63
C ARG A 184 13.90 16.74 -8.37
N LEU A 185 14.26 16.32 -7.19
CA LEU A 185 14.08 14.95 -6.70
C LEU A 185 12.79 14.86 -5.92
N ILE A 186 12.03 13.79 -6.04
CA ILE A 186 10.80 13.59 -5.28
C ILE A 186 10.70 12.18 -4.73
N THR A 187 10.19 12.07 -3.49
CA THR A 187 9.71 10.81 -2.90
C THR A 187 8.28 11.00 -2.41
N VAL A 188 7.40 10.08 -2.76
CA VAL A 188 6.03 10.00 -2.21
C VAL A 188 5.93 8.71 -1.41
N SER A 189 5.99 8.80 -0.10
CA SER A 189 5.96 7.63 0.76
C SER A 189 5.72 7.97 2.23
N ARG A 190 5.42 6.96 3.05
CA ARG A 190 5.54 7.12 4.50
C ARG A 190 7.01 7.31 4.90
N TYR A 191 7.24 8.12 5.92
CA TYR A 191 8.59 8.28 6.48
C TYR A 191 8.86 7.14 7.46
N ASP A 192 9.27 6.01 6.93
CA ASP A 192 9.75 4.85 7.69
C ASP A 192 11.19 4.49 7.27
N LYS A 193 11.94 3.81 8.14
CA LYS A 193 13.36 3.47 7.90
C LYS A 193 13.58 2.71 6.59
N ARG A 194 12.62 1.88 6.20
CA ARG A 194 12.70 1.11 4.96
C ARG A 194 12.78 2.00 3.71
N LYS A 195 12.12 3.18 3.72
CA LYS A 195 12.10 4.11 2.58
C LYS A 195 13.41 4.86 2.39
N ASN A 196 14.25 4.88 3.44
CA ASN A 196 15.65 5.32 3.38
C ASN A 196 15.83 6.79 2.90
N HIS A 197 14.98 7.68 3.39
CA HIS A 197 15.11 9.12 3.16
C HIS A 197 16.47 9.66 3.60
N GLU A 198 17.01 9.09 4.68
CA GLU A 198 18.34 9.40 5.20
C GLU A 198 19.41 9.33 4.11
N LYS A 199 19.44 8.22 3.34
CA LYS A 199 20.43 8.05 2.27
C LYS A 199 20.31 9.11 1.17
N ILE A 200 19.10 9.53 0.85
CA ILE A 200 18.88 10.61 -0.13
C ILE A 200 19.45 11.93 0.41
N ILE A 201 19.19 12.26 1.67
CA ILE A 201 19.66 13.50 2.30
C ILE A 201 21.19 13.51 2.38
N MET A 202 21.80 12.38 2.77
CA MET A 202 23.28 12.27 2.76
C MET A 202 23.87 12.46 1.37
N THR A 203 23.23 11.92 0.34
CA THR A 203 23.65 12.09 -1.06
C THR A 203 23.45 13.54 -1.53
N LEU A 204 22.37 14.18 -1.08
CA LEU A 204 22.03 15.57 -1.43
C LEU A 204 23.14 16.56 -1.02
N ARG A 205 23.85 16.29 0.10
CA ARG A 205 25.00 17.08 0.55
C ARG A 205 26.08 17.21 -0.54
N ASN A 206 26.39 16.12 -1.22
CA ASN A 206 27.39 16.13 -2.29
C ASN A 206 26.82 16.73 -3.58
N LEU A 207 25.56 16.41 -3.91
CA LEU A 207 24.91 16.93 -5.11
C LEU A 207 24.70 18.45 -5.06
N LYS A 208 24.50 19.04 -3.89
CA LYS A 208 24.38 20.51 -3.71
C LYS A 208 25.63 21.26 -4.18
N GLN A 209 26.80 20.65 -4.10
CA GLN A 209 28.05 21.28 -4.57
C GLN A 209 28.08 21.43 -6.09
N ILE A 210 27.44 20.48 -6.81
CA ILE A 210 27.38 20.46 -8.27
C ILE A 210 26.14 21.22 -8.76
N TYR A 211 25.04 21.08 -8.02
CA TYR A 211 23.74 21.66 -8.34
C TYR A 211 23.24 22.52 -7.15
N PRO A 212 23.68 23.79 -7.05
CA PRO A 212 23.33 24.64 -5.88
C PRO A 212 21.83 24.81 -5.66
N ASN A 213 21.03 24.72 -6.73
CA ASN A 213 19.58 24.88 -6.71
C ASN A 213 18.81 23.55 -6.66
N ILE A 214 19.50 22.44 -6.38
CA ILE A 214 18.85 21.14 -6.23
C ILE A 214 17.80 21.18 -5.12
N VAL A 215 16.68 20.48 -5.33
CA VAL A 215 15.67 20.32 -4.30
C VAL A 215 15.23 18.87 -4.17
N TYR A 216 15.03 18.43 -2.95
CA TYR A 216 14.41 17.17 -2.61
C TYR A 216 13.03 17.40 -2.00
N ILE A 217 12.01 16.88 -2.64
CA ILE A 217 10.61 17.03 -2.28
C ILE A 217 10.16 15.75 -1.57
N CYS A 218 9.80 15.87 -0.31
CA CYS A 218 9.31 14.76 0.53
C CYS A 218 7.80 14.91 0.69
N VAL A 219 7.02 14.00 0.11
CA VAL A 219 5.55 13.98 0.27
C VAL A 219 5.16 12.78 1.13
N GLY A 220 4.60 13.05 2.30
CA GLY A 220 4.14 12.02 3.23
C GLY A 220 4.33 12.39 4.70
N TYR A 221 4.27 11.38 5.55
CA TYR A 221 4.45 11.48 7.00
C TYR A 221 4.88 10.12 7.57
N GLY A 222 5.35 10.09 8.81
CA GLY A 222 5.69 8.84 9.49
C GLY A 222 6.66 9.03 10.65
N ASP A 223 7.05 7.91 11.27
CA ASP A 223 7.82 7.87 12.52
C ASP A 223 9.23 8.46 12.39
N GLU A 224 9.79 8.49 11.18
CA GLU A 224 11.13 9.04 10.91
C GLU A 224 11.11 10.55 10.59
N GLU A 225 9.98 11.24 10.64
CA GLU A 225 9.87 12.65 10.23
C GLU A 225 10.86 13.55 10.98
N GLU A 226 10.91 13.44 12.30
CA GLU A 226 11.80 14.25 13.13
C GLU A 226 13.28 13.92 12.87
N ASN A 227 13.62 12.64 12.71
CA ASN A 227 14.98 12.20 12.41
C ASN A 227 15.46 12.76 11.05
N ILE A 228 14.59 12.75 10.05
CA ILE A 228 14.87 13.25 8.70
C ILE A 228 15.11 14.78 8.75
N LYS A 229 14.25 15.52 9.45
CA LYS A 229 14.39 16.98 9.63
C LYS A 229 15.66 17.34 10.40
N LYS A 230 15.97 16.61 11.48
CA LYS A 230 17.18 16.78 12.25
C LYS A 230 18.43 16.60 11.39
N LEU A 231 18.50 15.50 10.63
CA LEU A 231 19.60 15.22 9.71
C LEU A 231 19.75 16.34 8.65
N ALA A 232 18.65 16.83 8.10
CA ALA A 232 18.66 17.93 7.14
C ALA A 232 19.30 19.22 7.74
N ASN A 233 18.98 19.51 8.98
CA ASN A 233 19.54 20.65 9.70
C ASN A 233 21.04 20.47 10.00
N GLU A 234 21.44 19.31 10.50
CA GLU A 234 22.84 18.96 10.80
C GLU A 234 23.75 19.08 9.56
N LEU A 235 23.19 18.79 8.38
CA LEU A 235 23.91 18.87 7.11
C LEU A 235 23.73 20.23 6.39
N ASN A 236 23.06 21.21 7.01
CA ASN A 236 22.75 22.52 6.42
C ASN A 236 22.01 22.41 5.07
N LEU A 237 21.03 21.51 4.98
CA LEU A 237 20.25 21.21 3.78
C LEU A 237 18.78 21.64 3.86
N GLN A 238 18.38 22.38 4.90
CA GLN A 238 16.99 22.80 5.11
C GLN A 238 16.40 23.60 3.93
N ASN A 239 17.22 24.34 3.20
CA ASN A 239 16.81 25.09 2.01
C ASN A 239 16.70 24.22 0.74
N GLN A 240 17.26 23.02 0.75
CA GLN A 240 17.23 22.05 -0.33
C GLN A 240 16.15 20.98 -0.15
N ILE A 241 15.40 21.00 0.95
CA ILE A 241 14.37 19.98 1.23
C ILE A 241 13.04 20.67 1.48
N MET A 242 12.00 20.14 0.82
CA MET A 242 10.62 20.58 1.01
C MET A 242 9.78 19.41 1.55
N PHE A 243 9.14 19.60 2.69
CA PHE A 243 8.28 18.62 3.31
C PHE A 243 6.81 18.97 3.05
N PHE A 244 6.06 18.01 2.54
CA PHE A 244 4.62 18.13 2.30
C PHE A 244 3.87 17.04 3.04
N LYS A 245 2.94 17.43 3.89
CA LYS A 245 2.04 16.56 4.63
C LYS A 245 0.60 16.95 4.33
N ASP A 246 -0.28 15.96 4.24
CA ASP A 246 -1.74 16.15 4.08
C ASP A 246 -2.13 17.06 2.89
N ILE A 247 -1.37 17.01 1.80
CA ILE A 247 -1.69 17.74 0.56
C ILE A 247 -2.70 16.96 -0.30
N SER A 248 -3.43 17.71 -1.13
CA SER A 248 -4.38 17.10 -2.06
C SER A 248 -3.69 16.17 -3.07
N ASN A 249 -4.39 15.16 -3.56
CA ASN A 249 -3.88 14.27 -4.61
C ASN A 249 -3.50 15.04 -5.88
N ASN A 250 -4.24 16.11 -6.22
CA ASN A 250 -3.92 16.96 -7.38
C ASN A 250 -2.55 17.63 -7.20
N LEU A 251 -2.28 18.24 -6.03
CA LEU A 251 -0.97 18.86 -5.77
C LEU A 251 0.14 17.82 -5.72
N LYS A 252 -0.08 16.67 -5.07
CA LYS A 252 0.89 15.56 -5.09
C LYS A 252 1.25 15.16 -6.51
N ASN A 253 0.26 14.92 -7.36
CA ASN A 253 0.48 14.52 -8.74
C ASN A 253 1.16 15.63 -9.58
N ALA A 254 0.83 16.90 -9.33
CA ALA A 254 1.50 18.02 -9.98
C ALA A 254 2.98 18.13 -9.59
N LEU A 255 3.30 17.94 -8.30
CA LEU A 255 4.70 17.91 -7.83
C LEU A 255 5.48 16.75 -8.44
N VAL A 256 4.88 15.55 -8.55
CA VAL A 256 5.49 14.41 -9.24
C VAL A 256 5.73 14.75 -10.71
N ALA A 257 4.73 15.24 -11.43
CA ALA A 257 4.83 15.58 -12.86
C ALA A 257 5.85 16.70 -13.16
N LYS A 258 6.12 17.59 -12.20
CA LYS A 258 7.12 18.69 -12.32
C LYS A 258 8.50 18.32 -11.76
N SER A 259 8.66 17.11 -11.24
CA SER A 259 9.95 16.63 -10.76
C SER A 259 10.74 15.94 -11.88
N ASN A 260 12.07 15.91 -11.75
CA ASN A 260 12.96 15.32 -12.74
C ASN A 260 13.24 13.85 -12.43
N ILE A 261 13.31 13.48 -11.14
CA ILE A 261 13.65 12.12 -10.69
C ILE A 261 12.76 11.74 -9.52
N PHE A 262 12.04 10.64 -9.66
CA PHE A 262 11.43 9.97 -8.51
C PHE A 262 12.49 9.08 -7.86
N VAL A 263 12.76 9.29 -6.56
CA VAL A 263 13.81 8.58 -5.83
C VAL A 263 13.26 7.96 -4.55
N MET A 264 13.42 6.65 -4.38
CA MET A 264 13.00 5.95 -3.17
C MET A 264 13.88 4.71 -2.96
N PRO A 265 15.14 4.85 -2.49
CA PRO A 265 16.11 3.76 -2.39
C PRO A 265 15.79 2.84 -1.21
N SER A 266 14.64 2.19 -1.28
CA SER A 266 14.13 1.31 -0.23
C SER A 266 15.12 0.20 0.12
N ILE A 267 15.26 -0.05 1.41
CA ILE A 267 16.11 -1.10 1.98
C ILE A 267 15.27 -2.15 2.71
N ILE A 268 15.87 -3.29 2.97
CA ILE A 268 15.31 -4.26 3.89
C ILE A 268 15.52 -3.74 5.32
N HIS A 269 14.44 -3.55 6.06
CA HIS A 269 14.50 -3.19 7.48
C HIS A 269 13.69 -4.18 8.32
N LYS A 270 14.37 -5.01 9.10
CA LYS A 270 13.77 -6.14 9.83
C LYS A 270 13.02 -7.07 8.86
N SER A 271 11.75 -7.37 9.11
CA SER A 271 10.90 -8.14 8.20
C SER A 271 10.23 -7.31 7.11
N SER A 272 10.43 -5.97 7.12
CA SER A 272 9.78 -5.07 6.16
C SER A 272 10.63 -4.91 4.91
N VAL A 273 10.05 -5.23 3.77
CA VAL A 273 10.66 -5.12 2.44
C VAL A 273 9.70 -4.41 1.47
N GLU A 274 10.24 -3.83 0.42
CA GLU A 274 9.42 -3.29 -0.67
C GLU A 274 9.02 -4.44 -1.60
N GLY A 275 7.72 -4.79 -1.61
CA GLY A 275 7.22 -5.91 -2.39
C GLY A 275 7.08 -5.59 -3.89
N PHE A 276 6.62 -4.38 -4.21
CA PHE A 276 6.42 -3.91 -5.58
C PHE A 276 6.81 -2.45 -5.77
N GLY A 277 6.36 -1.57 -4.86
CA GLY A 277 6.64 -0.14 -4.96
C GLY A 277 5.64 0.58 -5.88
N ILE A 278 4.36 0.54 -5.56
CA ILE A 278 3.29 1.22 -6.33
C ILE A 278 3.65 2.68 -6.64
N ALA A 279 4.33 3.38 -5.72
CA ALA A 279 4.72 4.77 -5.92
C ALA A 279 5.67 4.99 -7.10
N TYR A 280 6.49 4.00 -7.47
CA TYR A 280 7.31 4.07 -8.70
C TYR A 280 6.44 4.02 -9.95
N THR A 281 5.42 3.15 -9.96
CA THR A 281 4.51 3.03 -11.10
C THR A 281 3.60 4.26 -11.22
N GLU A 282 3.24 4.89 -10.09
CA GLU A 282 2.49 6.15 -10.08
C GLU A 282 3.33 7.32 -10.61
N ALA A 283 4.66 7.24 -10.51
CA ALA A 283 5.57 8.29 -10.94
C ALA A 283 6.08 8.12 -12.39
N ALA A 284 5.93 6.92 -12.97
CA ALA A 284 6.34 6.61 -14.33
C ALA A 284 5.31 7.07 -15.38
#